data_73fdcfb9c5a2f837c80c87e3892c145e
#
_entry.id   73fdcfb9c5a2f837c80c87e3892c145e
#
_cell.length_a   1.000
_cell.length_b   1.000
_cell.length_c   1.000
_cell.angle_alpha   90.00
_cell.angle_beta   90.00
_cell.angle_gamma   90.00
#
_symmetry.space_group_name_H-M   'P 1'
#
loop_
_entity.id
_entity.type
_entity.pdbx_description
1 polymer ?
#
loop_
_entity_poly.entity_id
_entity_poly.type
_entity_poly.pdbx_seq_one_letter_code
_entity_poly.pdbx_strand_id
1 'polypeptide(L)'
;MRFFIIIYLFFFSALANENSLEFKLIFKKETINNNTKAVDNFNNIYAIENNGLIKSSDTKDYYYKNSLYSNISSIDVQNSLKIKLFYEDSNTLIILDNKLSEISKINFNILSPNKIISKFSASNDNNIWVYNELNSKIELYNYVNNTFRIVNSEISGQVISLESNYKYCWVLTDSHIYKFNYFGSLITKITVNNIEQIKSFNDFLIFKRDNELFYFDQDLLLENKLKLENLLIKDFFVTNQSLYIYDSEHFIKYQIQKK
;
A
#
# COMPACT_ATOMS: atom_id res chain seq x y z
N MET A 1 55.39 -23.04 41.64
CA MET A 1 54.80 -21.86 40.96
C MET A 1 53.61 -22.32 40.12
N ARG A 2 52.37 -22.13 40.63
CA ARG A 2 51.14 -22.52 39.88
C ARG A 2 50.61 -21.24 39.22
N PHE A 3 50.57 -21.22 37.90
CA PHE A 3 49.94 -20.15 37.14
C PHE A 3 48.41 -20.40 37.04
N PHE A 4 47.61 -19.49 37.61
CA PHE A 4 46.18 -19.44 37.42
C PHE A 4 45.90 -18.62 36.16
N ILE A 5 45.37 -19.27 35.12
CA ILE A 5 44.86 -18.59 33.92
C ILE A 5 43.39 -18.22 34.24
N ILE A 6 43.13 -16.92 34.37
CA ILE A 6 41.76 -16.39 34.49
C ILE A 6 41.25 -16.14 33.05
N ILE A 7 40.32 -16.99 32.58
CA ILE A 7 39.61 -16.79 31.32
C ILE A 7 38.44 -15.84 31.58
N TYR A 8 38.57 -14.59 31.10
CA TYR A 8 37.44 -13.65 31.02
C TYR A 8 36.53 -14.04 29.85
N LEU A 9 35.39 -14.68 30.14
CA LEU A 9 34.28 -14.85 29.21
C LEU A 9 33.56 -13.50 29.09
N PHE A 10 33.85 -12.77 28.01
CA PHE A 10 33.03 -11.64 27.61
C PHE A 10 31.70 -12.17 27.03
N PHE A 11 30.63 -12.11 27.82
CA PHE A 11 29.29 -12.24 27.30
C PHE A 11 28.97 -10.96 26.51
N PHE A 12 29.11 -11.02 25.17
CA PHE A 12 28.50 -10.07 24.27
C PHE A 12 26.98 -10.35 24.27
N SER A 13 26.22 -9.67 25.11
CA SER A 13 24.78 -9.57 24.93
C SER A 13 24.57 -8.72 23.66
N ALA A 14 24.36 -9.36 22.54
CA ALA A 14 23.78 -8.71 21.37
C ALA A 14 22.41 -8.21 21.82
N LEU A 15 22.28 -6.92 22.10
CA LEU A 15 20.99 -6.23 22.12
C LEU A 15 20.46 -6.32 20.70
N ALA A 16 19.68 -7.35 20.44
CA ALA A 16 18.82 -7.40 19.26
C ALA A 16 17.89 -6.19 19.40
N ASN A 17 18.13 -5.15 18.62
CA ASN A 17 17.21 -4.04 18.48
C ASN A 17 16.03 -4.63 17.71
N GLU A 18 15.08 -5.23 18.42
CA GLU A 18 13.85 -5.74 17.82
C GLU A 18 13.04 -4.52 17.39
N ASN A 19 13.19 -4.13 16.11
CA ASN A 19 12.30 -3.21 15.44
C ASN A 19 10.92 -3.86 15.34
N SER A 20 10.17 -3.85 16.44
CA SER A 20 8.81 -4.44 16.48
C SER A 20 7.76 -3.35 16.41
N LEU A 21 6.58 -3.72 15.87
CA LEU A 21 5.42 -2.86 15.85
C LEU A 21 4.48 -3.23 16.99
N GLU A 22 3.98 -2.22 17.70
CA GLU A 22 2.89 -2.35 18.67
C GLU A 22 1.64 -1.68 18.14
N PHE A 23 0.49 -2.28 18.49
CA PHE A 23 -0.82 -1.84 18.03
C PHE A 23 -1.71 -1.56 19.24
N LYS A 24 -2.03 -0.29 19.48
CA LYS A 24 -2.90 0.14 20.57
C LYS A 24 -4.29 0.47 20.04
N LEU A 25 -5.30 -0.24 20.54
CA LEU A 25 -6.70 0.03 20.19
C LEU A 25 -7.08 1.46 20.58
N ILE A 26 -7.63 2.21 19.61
CA ILE A 26 -8.12 3.57 19.81
C ILE A 26 -9.64 3.60 19.88
N PHE A 27 -10.31 2.97 18.90
CA PHE A 27 -11.74 2.80 18.92
C PHE A 27 -12.19 1.57 18.12
N LYS A 28 -13.38 1.08 18.46
CA LYS A 28 -14.17 0.14 17.68
C LYS A 28 -15.57 0.72 17.59
N LYS A 29 -16.08 0.93 16.37
CA LYS A 29 -17.43 1.47 16.14
C LYS A 29 -18.11 0.69 15.03
N GLU A 30 -19.44 0.62 15.07
CA GLU A 30 -20.21 0.04 13.99
C GLU A 30 -19.94 0.78 12.68
N THR A 31 -19.87 0.05 11.61
CA THR A 31 -19.63 0.63 10.28
C THR A 31 -20.96 1.13 9.70
N ILE A 32 -20.92 2.34 9.17
CA ILE A 32 -22.06 2.92 8.45
C ILE A 32 -21.96 2.60 6.95
N ASN A 33 -20.77 2.27 6.47
CA ASN A 33 -20.50 2.10 5.05
C ASN A 33 -19.67 0.85 4.75
N ASN A 34 -20.28 -0.12 4.08
CA ASN A 34 -19.71 -1.42 3.78
C ASN A 34 -18.73 -1.40 2.59
N ASN A 35 -18.54 -0.25 1.92
CA ASN A 35 -17.73 -0.10 0.72
C ASN A 35 -16.52 0.82 0.89
N THR A 36 -15.98 0.93 2.12
CA THR A 36 -14.74 1.65 2.38
C THR A 36 -13.60 1.05 1.55
N LYS A 37 -12.86 1.90 0.85
CA LYS A 37 -11.74 1.52 -0.03
C LYS A 37 -10.41 2.12 0.39
N ALA A 38 -10.41 3.22 1.14
CA ALA A 38 -9.19 3.83 1.65
C ALA A 38 -9.46 4.73 2.85
N VAL A 39 -8.39 5.01 3.60
CA VAL A 39 -8.35 6.03 4.65
C VAL A 39 -7.08 6.85 4.45
N ASP A 40 -7.17 8.16 4.50
CA ASP A 40 -6.01 9.03 4.37
C ASP A 40 -5.37 9.40 5.73
N ASN A 41 -4.25 10.11 5.68
CA ASN A 41 -3.51 10.52 6.87
C ASN A 41 -4.23 11.56 7.75
N PHE A 42 -5.34 12.13 7.28
CA PHE A 42 -6.22 13.03 8.02
C PHE A 42 -7.47 12.32 8.58
N ASN A 43 -7.50 10.99 8.50
CA ASN A 43 -8.61 10.11 8.88
C ASN A 43 -9.89 10.28 8.03
N ASN A 44 -9.79 10.93 6.85
CA ASN A 44 -10.91 10.91 5.93
C ASN A 44 -11.10 9.50 5.38
N ILE A 45 -12.36 9.06 5.33
CA ILE A 45 -12.75 7.76 4.82
C ILE A 45 -13.23 7.91 3.37
N TYR A 46 -12.76 7.03 2.51
CA TYR A 46 -13.13 6.99 1.11
C TYR A 46 -13.89 5.70 0.80
N ALA A 47 -15.10 5.85 0.27
CA ALA A 47 -15.99 4.74 -0.08
C ALA A 47 -16.44 4.86 -1.53
N ILE A 48 -16.74 3.71 -2.15
CA ILE A 48 -17.30 3.68 -3.51
C ILE A 48 -18.77 3.30 -3.42
N GLU A 49 -19.64 4.18 -3.90
CA GLU A 49 -21.09 3.96 -3.95
C GLU A 49 -21.64 4.38 -5.31
N ASN A 50 -22.48 3.53 -5.90
CA ASN A 50 -23.12 3.80 -7.19
C ASN A 50 -22.14 4.26 -8.28
N ASN A 51 -20.96 3.63 -8.36
CA ASN A 51 -19.83 3.99 -9.24
C ASN A 51 -19.29 5.40 -9.03
N GLY A 52 -19.54 6.00 -7.88
CA GLY A 52 -18.96 7.28 -7.46
C GLY A 52 -18.05 7.09 -6.25
N LEU A 53 -17.18 8.05 -6.02
CA LEU A 53 -16.34 8.15 -4.84
C LEU A 53 -17.00 9.12 -3.84
N ILE A 54 -17.09 8.69 -2.60
CA ILE A 54 -17.46 9.53 -1.46
C ILE A 54 -16.24 9.68 -0.59
N LYS A 55 -15.91 10.92 -0.21
CA LYS A 55 -14.93 11.25 0.81
C LYS A 55 -15.66 11.80 2.00
N SER A 56 -15.66 11.08 3.12
CA SER A 56 -16.24 11.52 4.39
C SER A 56 -15.16 12.07 5.31
N SER A 57 -15.37 13.28 5.81
CA SER A 57 -14.53 13.93 6.82
C SER A 57 -15.37 14.28 8.04
N ASP A 58 -14.75 14.70 9.13
CA ASP A 58 -15.44 15.10 10.36
C ASP A 58 -16.42 16.26 10.15
N THR A 59 -16.23 17.07 9.11
CA THR A 59 -17.01 18.31 8.89
C THR A 59 -17.90 18.28 7.67
N LYS A 60 -17.53 17.53 6.64
CA LYS A 60 -18.24 17.56 5.36
C LYS A 60 -17.91 16.36 4.49
N ASP A 61 -18.91 15.90 3.72
CA ASP A 61 -18.75 14.91 2.68
C ASP A 61 -18.55 15.58 1.33
N TYR A 62 -17.71 14.95 0.50
CA TYR A 62 -17.49 15.30 -0.90
C TYR A 62 -17.86 14.09 -1.76
N TYR A 63 -18.31 14.37 -2.96
CA TYR A 63 -18.74 13.35 -3.90
C TYR A 63 -18.14 13.59 -5.28
N TYR A 64 -17.68 12.51 -5.92
CA TYR A 64 -17.21 12.53 -7.29
C TYR A 64 -17.80 11.35 -8.06
N LYS A 65 -18.31 11.63 -9.26
CA LYS A 65 -18.75 10.60 -10.21
C LYS A 65 -18.44 11.05 -11.61
N ASN A 66 -17.94 10.14 -12.44
CA ASN A 66 -17.76 10.36 -13.86
C ASN A 66 -18.58 9.32 -14.63
N SER A 67 -19.55 9.80 -15.41
CA SER A 67 -20.47 8.95 -16.17
C SER A 67 -19.86 8.31 -17.42
N LEU A 68 -18.64 8.74 -17.82
CA LEU A 68 -17.93 8.18 -18.96
C LEU A 68 -17.23 6.86 -18.64
N TYR A 69 -17.02 6.58 -17.35
CA TYR A 69 -16.30 5.40 -16.88
C TYR A 69 -17.19 4.52 -16.03
N SER A 70 -16.99 3.20 -16.11
CA SER A 70 -17.82 2.23 -15.41
C SER A 70 -17.47 2.17 -13.92
N ASN A 71 -16.48 1.38 -13.55
CA ASN A 71 -16.16 1.10 -12.17
C ASN A 71 -14.79 1.67 -11.79
N ILE A 72 -14.70 2.27 -10.60
CA ILE A 72 -13.41 2.62 -10.00
C ILE A 72 -12.77 1.31 -9.54
N SER A 73 -11.68 0.91 -10.20
CA SER A 73 -10.99 -0.35 -9.93
C SER A 73 -10.07 -0.23 -8.70
N SER A 74 -9.42 0.91 -8.55
CA SER A 74 -8.55 1.18 -7.39
C SER A 74 -8.42 2.67 -7.10
N ILE A 75 -8.03 2.95 -5.85
CA ILE A 75 -7.87 4.30 -5.31
C ILE A 75 -6.56 4.40 -4.55
N ASP A 76 -5.87 5.52 -4.70
CA ASP A 76 -4.72 5.89 -3.91
C ASP A 76 -4.94 7.26 -3.28
N VAL A 77 -4.84 7.31 -1.95
CA VAL A 77 -5.04 8.51 -1.12
C VAL A 77 -3.80 8.87 -0.29
N GLN A 78 -2.64 8.31 -0.64
CA GLN A 78 -1.38 8.59 0.05
C GLN A 78 -1.09 10.10 0.11
N ASN A 79 -1.39 10.82 -0.97
CA ASN A 79 -1.41 12.26 -1.01
C ASN A 79 -2.86 12.77 -1.06
N SER A 80 -3.40 13.23 0.07
CA SER A 80 -4.78 13.72 0.20
C SER A 80 -5.10 14.97 -0.64
N LEU A 81 -4.08 15.64 -1.20
CA LEU A 81 -4.23 16.77 -2.13
C LEU A 81 -4.24 16.32 -3.60
N LYS A 82 -3.89 15.06 -3.86
CA LYS A 82 -3.82 14.47 -5.20
C LYS A 82 -4.30 13.02 -5.14
N ILE A 83 -5.60 12.87 -4.89
CA ILE A 83 -6.29 11.57 -4.84
C ILE A 83 -6.31 10.99 -6.24
N LYS A 84 -5.95 9.72 -6.39
CA LYS A 84 -5.88 9.06 -7.69
C LYS A 84 -6.93 7.95 -7.78
N LEU A 85 -7.71 7.97 -8.85
CA LEU A 85 -8.69 6.96 -9.18
C LEU A 85 -8.30 6.27 -10.47
N PHE A 86 -8.28 4.96 -10.46
CA PHE A 86 -7.99 4.17 -11.64
C PHE A 86 -9.23 3.41 -12.11
N TYR A 87 -9.49 3.53 -13.39
CA TYR A 87 -10.54 2.84 -14.15
C TYR A 87 -9.85 1.85 -15.09
N GLU A 88 -9.70 0.60 -14.64
CA GLU A 88 -8.98 -0.43 -15.37
C GLU A 88 -9.60 -0.70 -16.72
N ASP A 89 -10.94 -0.85 -16.81
CA ASP A 89 -11.67 -1.12 -18.04
C ASP A 89 -11.41 -0.09 -19.16
N SER A 90 -11.20 1.16 -18.78
CA SER A 90 -10.90 2.26 -19.72
C SER A 90 -9.42 2.63 -19.76
N ASN A 91 -8.58 1.92 -18.99
CA ASN A 91 -7.14 2.18 -18.86
C ASN A 91 -6.84 3.66 -18.58
N THR A 92 -7.61 4.24 -17.65
CA THR A 92 -7.59 5.69 -17.37
C THR A 92 -7.37 5.97 -15.88
N LEU A 93 -6.46 6.89 -15.59
CA LEU A 93 -6.21 7.42 -14.26
C LEU A 93 -6.74 8.85 -14.17
N ILE A 94 -7.50 9.14 -13.13
CA ILE A 94 -7.99 10.49 -12.80
C ILE A 94 -7.35 10.94 -11.51
N ILE A 95 -6.85 12.18 -11.49
CA ILE A 95 -6.29 12.83 -10.32
C ILE A 95 -7.27 13.89 -9.85
N LEU A 96 -7.68 13.81 -8.59
CA LEU A 96 -8.60 14.74 -7.94
C LEU A 96 -7.88 15.56 -6.87
N ASP A 97 -8.38 16.76 -6.60
CA ASP A 97 -7.97 17.55 -5.43
C ASP A 97 -8.63 17.03 -4.13
N ASN A 98 -8.37 17.70 -3.02
CA ASN A 98 -8.90 17.34 -1.70
C ASN A 98 -10.41 17.57 -1.57
N LYS A 99 -11.06 18.21 -2.54
CA LYS A 99 -12.52 18.42 -2.62
C LYS A 99 -13.17 17.55 -3.68
N LEU A 100 -12.40 16.60 -4.24
CA LEU A 100 -12.79 15.71 -5.30
C LEU A 100 -13.07 16.41 -6.64
N SER A 101 -12.46 17.57 -6.92
CA SER A 101 -12.48 18.18 -8.25
C SER A 101 -11.36 17.60 -9.14
N GLU A 102 -11.63 17.37 -10.41
CA GLU A 102 -10.62 16.84 -11.34
C GLU A 102 -9.48 17.84 -11.56
N ILE A 103 -8.24 17.38 -11.31
CA ILE A 103 -7.01 18.13 -11.61
C ILE A 103 -6.46 17.69 -12.97
N SER A 104 -6.45 16.38 -13.22
CA SER A 104 -5.83 15.79 -14.40
C SER A 104 -6.45 14.44 -14.74
N LYS A 105 -6.38 14.09 -16.02
CA LYS A 105 -6.81 12.81 -16.54
C LYS A 105 -5.76 12.26 -17.49
N ILE A 106 -5.40 10.99 -17.29
CA ILE A 106 -4.38 10.28 -18.05
C ILE A 106 -5.05 9.06 -18.67
N ASN A 107 -5.15 9.05 -20.00
CA ASN A 107 -5.61 7.88 -20.75
C ASN A 107 -4.39 7.15 -21.32
N PHE A 108 -4.08 5.99 -20.79
CA PHE A 108 -2.90 5.22 -21.18
C PHE A 108 -3.03 4.62 -22.59
N ASN A 109 -4.26 4.51 -23.15
CA ASN A 109 -4.47 4.00 -24.50
C ASN A 109 -3.93 4.93 -25.59
N ILE A 110 -3.85 6.24 -25.31
CA ILE A 110 -3.37 7.22 -26.30
C ILE A 110 -1.89 7.55 -26.17
N LEU A 111 -1.20 6.95 -25.17
CA LEU A 111 0.22 7.16 -24.99
C LEU A 111 1.03 6.33 -26.00
N SER A 112 2.18 6.85 -26.40
CA SER A 112 3.10 6.17 -27.31
C SER A 112 4.41 5.80 -26.56
N PRO A 113 4.83 4.53 -26.58
CA PRO A 113 4.12 3.35 -27.07
C PRO A 113 2.88 3.01 -26.23
N ASN A 114 1.92 2.28 -26.81
CA ASN A 114 0.71 1.83 -26.13
C ASN A 114 1.05 1.07 -24.85
N LYS A 115 0.21 1.25 -23.83
CA LYS A 115 0.36 0.60 -22.54
C LYS A 115 -0.98 0.04 -22.07
N ILE A 116 -0.95 -1.11 -21.43
CA ILE A 116 -2.10 -1.68 -20.73
C ILE A 116 -1.71 -1.74 -19.26
N ILE A 117 -2.28 -0.84 -18.48
CA ILE A 117 -2.00 -0.73 -17.05
C ILE A 117 -3.08 -1.48 -16.28
N SER A 118 -2.68 -2.38 -15.38
CA SER A 118 -3.62 -3.09 -14.51
C SER A 118 -3.46 -2.73 -13.03
N LYS A 119 -2.29 -2.28 -12.63
CA LYS A 119 -2.02 -1.86 -11.24
C LYS A 119 -1.25 -0.56 -11.22
N PHE A 120 -1.52 0.26 -10.21
CA PHE A 120 -0.77 1.48 -9.95
C PHE A 120 -0.60 1.72 -8.45
N SER A 121 0.37 2.55 -8.10
CA SER A 121 0.53 3.12 -6.77
C SER A 121 1.18 4.50 -6.86
N ALA A 122 0.88 5.39 -5.92
CA ALA A 122 1.49 6.72 -5.89
C ALA A 122 3.02 6.63 -5.71
N SER A 123 3.73 7.65 -6.17
CA SER A 123 5.15 7.80 -5.94
C SER A 123 5.46 9.26 -5.59
N ASN A 124 6.74 9.61 -5.51
CA ASN A 124 7.16 10.96 -5.20
C ASN A 124 6.73 11.96 -6.28
N ASP A 125 6.45 13.17 -5.86
CA ASP A 125 6.15 14.33 -6.69
C ASP A 125 4.97 14.08 -7.66
N ASN A 126 5.27 14.07 -8.95
CA ASN A 126 4.31 13.85 -10.03
C ASN A 126 4.50 12.47 -10.67
N ASN A 127 5.07 11.52 -9.95
CA ASN A 127 5.28 10.17 -10.43
C ASN A 127 4.25 9.20 -9.86
N ILE A 128 3.99 8.15 -10.63
CA ILE A 128 3.24 6.97 -10.22
C ILE A 128 3.98 5.71 -10.67
N TRP A 129 3.94 4.68 -9.85
CA TRP A 129 4.29 3.35 -10.27
C TRP A 129 3.12 2.71 -11.00
N VAL A 130 3.37 2.09 -12.12
CA VAL A 130 2.38 1.35 -12.89
C VAL A 130 2.92 -0.03 -13.28
N TYR A 131 2.06 -1.02 -13.33
CA TYR A 131 2.38 -2.31 -13.93
C TYR A 131 1.77 -2.36 -15.32
N ASN A 132 2.63 -2.54 -16.32
CA ASN A 132 2.24 -2.63 -17.72
C ASN A 132 2.22 -4.11 -18.14
N GLU A 133 1.03 -4.61 -18.44
CA GLU A 133 0.81 -6.02 -18.80
C GLU A 133 1.44 -6.39 -20.14
N LEU A 134 1.53 -5.44 -21.08
CA LEU A 134 2.10 -5.72 -22.41
C LEU A 134 3.54 -6.18 -22.37
N ASN A 135 4.31 -5.73 -21.38
CA ASN A 135 5.71 -6.09 -21.25
C ASN A 135 6.05 -6.78 -19.91
N SER A 136 5.03 -7.03 -19.06
CA SER A 136 5.17 -7.62 -17.73
C SER A 136 6.18 -6.90 -16.83
N LYS A 137 6.23 -5.57 -16.90
CA LYS A 137 7.17 -4.75 -16.14
C LYS A 137 6.47 -3.68 -15.33
N ILE A 138 7.14 -3.26 -14.25
CA ILE A 138 6.78 -2.02 -13.58
C ILE A 138 7.50 -0.86 -14.25
N GLU A 139 6.81 0.26 -14.31
CA GLU A 139 7.29 1.50 -14.90
C GLU A 139 7.00 2.66 -13.94
N LEU A 140 7.92 3.61 -13.87
CA LEU A 140 7.68 4.87 -13.18
C LEU A 140 7.27 5.92 -14.21
N TYR A 141 6.04 6.38 -14.10
CA TYR A 141 5.44 7.36 -15.02
C TYR A 141 5.37 8.73 -14.37
N ASN A 142 5.96 9.73 -15.00
CA ASN A 142 5.78 11.14 -14.65
C ASN A 142 4.63 11.72 -15.46
N TYR A 143 3.51 12.04 -14.80
CA TYR A 143 2.29 12.48 -15.48
C TYR A 143 2.28 13.97 -15.85
N VAL A 144 3.25 14.75 -15.41
CA VAL A 144 3.43 16.14 -15.84
C VAL A 144 4.26 16.21 -17.12
N ASN A 145 5.38 15.47 -17.13
CA ASN A 145 6.30 15.46 -18.27
C ASN A 145 5.95 14.40 -19.32
N ASN A 146 4.96 13.56 -19.04
CA ASN A 146 4.54 12.44 -19.87
C ASN A 146 5.69 11.50 -20.25
N THR A 147 6.52 11.13 -19.27
CA THR A 147 7.69 10.29 -19.47
C THR A 147 7.63 9.02 -18.65
N PHE A 148 8.10 7.90 -19.22
CA PHE A 148 8.20 6.62 -18.56
C PHE A 148 9.66 6.24 -18.34
N ARG A 149 9.93 5.66 -17.17
CA ARG A 149 11.16 4.95 -16.86
C ARG A 149 10.82 3.49 -16.56
N ILE A 150 11.25 2.59 -17.43
CA ILE A 150 11.00 1.16 -17.31
C ILE A 150 11.99 0.57 -16.30
N VAL A 151 11.50 -0.27 -15.40
CA VAL A 151 12.32 -1.08 -14.51
C VAL A 151 12.71 -2.37 -15.23
N ASN A 152 14.00 -2.66 -15.29
CA ASN A 152 14.52 -3.79 -16.09
C ASN A 152 14.34 -5.17 -15.44
N SER A 153 13.85 -5.24 -14.20
CA SER A 153 13.58 -6.52 -13.55
C SER A 153 12.29 -7.14 -14.08
N GLU A 154 12.34 -8.40 -14.43
CA GLU A 154 11.15 -9.17 -14.79
C GLU A 154 10.34 -9.51 -13.55
N ILE A 155 9.03 -9.33 -13.64
CA ILE A 155 8.07 -9.76 -12.62
C ILE A 155 7.53 -11.12 -13.03
N SER A 156 7.78 -12.13 -12.21
CA SER A 156 7.26 -13.48 -12.43
C SER A 156 5.97 -13.69 -11.63
N GLY A 157 5.01 -14.39 -12.22
CA GLY A 157 3.71 -14.67 -11.63
C GLY A 157 2.67 -13.59 -11.91
N GLN A 158 1.45 -13.84 -11.46
CA GLN A 158 0.34 -12.89 -11.61
C GLN A 158 0.48 -11.76 -10.59
N VAL A 159 0.52 -10.52 -11.05
CA VAL A 159 0.58 -9.35 -10.18
C VAL A 159 -0.78 -9.13 -9.50
N ILE A 160 -0.80 -9.20 -8.18
CA ILE A 160 -1.99 -8.98 -7.34
C ILE A 160 -2.12 -7.51 -7.01
N SER A 161 -1.05 -6.88 -6.52
CA SER A 161 -1.07 -5.46 -6.15
C SER A 161 0.29 -4.79 -6.25
N LEU A 162 0.25 -3.47 -6.39
CA LEU A 162 1.36 -2.55 -6.19
C LEU A 162 1.09 -1.72 -4.94
N GLU A 163 2.09 -1.60 -4.10
CA GLU A 163 2.08 -0.72 -2.94
C GLU A 163 3.38 0.09 -2.93
N SER A 164 3.33 1.36 -2.57
CA SER A 164 4.54 2.17 -2.54
C SER A 164 4.49 3.25 -1.46
N ASN A 165 5.65 3.75 -1.11
CA ASN A 165 5.84 4.97 -0.34
C ASN A 165 6.89 5.86 -1.03
N TYR A 166 7.37 6.89 -0.35
CA TYR A 166 8.37 7.81 -0.92
C TYR A 166 9.73 7.17 -1.24
N LYS A 167 10.04 6.01 -0.65
CA LYS A 167 11.36 5.35 -0.80
C LYS A 167 11.30 4.10 -1.67
N TYR A 168 10.20 3.34 -1.58
CA TYR A 168 10.10 1.98 -2.09
C TYR A 168 8.82 1.75 -2.88
N CYS A 169 8.89 0.77 -3.76
CA CYS A 169 7.73 0.15 -4.40
C CYS A 169 7.79 -1.36 -4.14
N TRP A 170 6.69 -1.92 -3.67
CA TRP A 170 6.51 -3.36 -3.49
C TRP A 170 5.52 -3.88 -4.54
N VAL A 171 5.87 -5.00 -5.14
CA VAL A 171 5.01 -5.74 -6.07
C VAL A 171 4.67 -7.07 -5.42
N LEU A 172 3.40 -7.29 -5.14
CA LEU A 172 2.90 -8.58 -4.71
C LEU A 172 2.44 -9.37 -5.93
N THR A 173 2.97 -10.59 -6.06
CA THR A 173 2.46 -11.60 -7.00
C THR A 173 1.85 -12.78 -6.24
N ASP A 174 1.31 -13.74 -6.97
CA ASP A 174 0.80 -15.01 -6.42
C ASP A 174 1.86 -15.82 -5.64
N SER A 175 3.14 -15.58 -5.91
CA SER A 175 4.26 -16.38 -5.39
C SER A 175 5.42 -15.58 -4.79
N HIS A 176 5.46 -14.27 -5.01
CA HIS A 176 6.60 -13.45 -4.58
C HIS A 176 6.19 -12.05 -4.14
N ILE A 177 7.03 -11.46 -3.28
CA ILE A 177 7.09 -10.01 -3.07
C ILE A 177 8.43 -9.51 -3.61
N TYR A 178 8.37 -8.50 -4.47
CA TYR A 178 9.53 -7.74 -4.95
C TYR A 178 9.56 -6.38 -4.26
N LYS A 179 10.73 -5.94 -3.80
CA LYS A 179 10.95 -4.60 -3.24
C LYS A 179 11.93 -3.85 -4.11
N PHE A 180 11.51 -2.72 -4.63
CA PHE A 180 12.32 -1.81 -5.44
C PHE A 180 12.56 -0.51 -4.68
N ASN A 181 13.73 0.11 -4.90
CA ASN A 181 13.96 1.48 -4.47
C ASN A 181 13.29 2.47 -5.44
N TYR A 182 13.27 3.74 -5.06
CA TYR A 182 12.70 4.82 -5.88
C TYR A 182 13.34 4.90 -7.29
N PHE A 183 14.59 4.49 -7.46
CA PHE A 183 15.26 4.48 -8.75
C PHE A 183 14.89 3.28 -9.63
N GLY A 184 14.09 2.35 -9.13
CA GLY A 184 13.69 1.12 -9.82
C GLY A 184 14.70 0.00 -9.72
N SER A 185 15.71 0.08 -8.83
CA SER A 185 16.60 -1.04 -8.57
C SER A 185 15.93 -2.06 -7.66
N LEU A 186 15.97 -3.32 -8.03
CA LEU A 186 15.51 -4.41 -7.17
C LEU A 186 16.40 -4.50 -5.92
N ILE A 187 15.80 -4.37 -4.74
CA ILE A 187 16.50 -4.51 -3.46
C ILE A 187 16.43 -5.96 -3.00
N THR A 188 15.21 -6.51 -3.02
CA THR A 188 14.97 -7.87 -2.51
C THR A 188 13.80 -8.50 -3.25
N LYS A 189 13.83 -9.84 -3.32
CA LYS A 189 12.75 -10.70 -3.79
C LYS A 189 12.62 -11.84 -2.80
N ILE A 190 11.43 -12.05 -2.26
CA ILE A 190 11.13 -13.17 -1.38
C ILE A 190 10.00 -14.00 -1.94
N THR A 191 10.03 -15.32 -1.67
CA THR A 191 8.92 -16.22 -1.97
C THR A 191 7.89 -16.12 -0.86
N VAL A 192 6.62 -16.01 -1.24
CA VAL A 192 5.49 -15.93 -0.31
C VAL A 192 4.35 -16.82 -0.77
N ASN A 193 3.44 -17.16 0.14
CA ASN A 193 2.27 -17.97 -0.16
C ASN A 193 1.03 -17.31 0.44
N ASN A 194 -0.07 -17.33 -0.32
CA ASN A 194 -1.42 -16.96 0.12
C ASN A 194 -1.53 -15.53 0.71
N ILE A 195 -0.68 -14.60 0.28
CA ILE A 195 -0.84 -13.19 0.66
C ILE A 195 -1.90 -12.57 -0.23
N GLU A 196 -2.95 -12.03 0.38
CA GLU A 196 -4.10 -11.46 -0.29
C GLU A 196 -3.94 -9.96 -0.55
N GLN A 197 -3.28 -9.25 0.37
CA GLN A 197 -3.17 -7.79 0.36
C GLN A 197 -1.92 -7.35 1.11
N ILE A 198 -1.28 -6.31 0.63
CA ILE A 198 -0.14 -5.65 1.29
C ILE A 198 -0.43 -4.15 1.47
N LYS A 199 0.09 -3.58 2.56
CA LYS A 199 0.10 -2.13 2.82
C LYS A 199 1.41 -1.74 3.48
N SER A 200 1.99 -0.63 3.03
CA SER A 200 3.23 -0.11 3.61
C SER A 200 2.98 0.71 4.87
N PHE A 201 3.84 0.53 5.87
CA PHE A 201 3.94 1.38 7.04
C PHE A 201 5.40 1.76 7.27
N ASN A 202 5.78 2.97 6.88
CA ASN A 202 7.19 3.38 6.80
C ASN A 202 7.99 2.38 5.95
N ASP A 203 8.98 1.71 6.56
CA ASP A 203 9.81 0.72 5.88
C ASP A 203 9.32 -0.73 6.10
N PHE A 204 8.24 -0.93 6.90
CA PHE A 204 7.58 -2.21 7.13
C PHE A 204 6.51 -2.48 6.07
N LEU A 205 6.20 -3.75 5.86
CA LEU A 205 5.12 -4.18 4.98
C LEU A 205 4.11 -5.00 5.79
N ILE A 206 2.92 -4.45 6.02
CA ILE A 206 1.81 -5.15 6.66
C ILE A 206 1.05 -5.92 5.59
N PHE A 207 0.67 -7.15 5.87
CA PHE A 207 -0.04 -8.00 4.93
C PHE A 207 -1.11 -8.86 5.57
N LYS A 208 -2.09 -9.23 4.75
CA LYS A 208 -3.19 -10.13 5.12
C LYS A 208 -2.96 -11.51 4.52
N ARG A 209 -3.12 -12.53 5.35
CA ARG A 209 -3.13 -13.95 4.99
C ARG A 209 -4.09 -14.70 5.90
N ASP A 210 -4.97 -15.53 5.33
CA ASP A 210 -5.90 -16.38 6.08
C ASP A 210 -6.71 -15.64 7.16
N ASN A 211 -7.24 -14.43 6.83
CA ASN A 211 -7.98 -13.54 7.72
C ASN A 211 -7.19 -12.98 8.92
N GLU A 212 -5.88 -13.12 8.91
CA GLU A 212 -4.98 -12.58 9.93
C GLU A 212 -4.04 -11.54 9.33
N LEU A 213 -3.51 -10.66 10.18
CA LEU A 213 -2.52 -9.67 9.79
C LEU A 213 -1.15 -10.03 10.33
N PHE A 214 -0.18 -9.82 9.48
CA PHE A 214 1.25 -10.00 9.74
C PHE A 214 1.99 -8.76 9.24
N TYR A 215 3.25 -8.63 9.62
CA TYR A 215 4.15 -7.67 8.99
C TYR A 215 5.52 -8.28 8.77
N PHE A 216 6.15 -7.85 7.69
CA PHE A 216 7.58 -8.03 7.46
C PHE A 216 8.33 -6.81 8.01
N ASP A 217 9.53 -7.04 8.51
CA ASP A 217 10.48 -5.99 8.81
C ASP A 217 10.94 -5.25 7.53
N GLN A 218 11.76 -4.23 7.71
CA GLN A 218 12.23 -3.40 6.59
C GLN A 218 13.00 -4.19 5.51
N ASP A 219 13.64 -5.29 5.86
CA ASP A 219 14.45 -6.10 4.96
C ASP A 219 13.68 -7.28 4.36
N LEU A 220 12.41 -7.47 4.75
CA LEU A 220 11.52 -8.59 4.42
C LEU A 220 12.07 -9.95 4.89
N LEU A 221 12.86 -9.96 5.96
CA LEU A 221 13.49 -11.17 6.49
C LEU A 221 12.67 -11.83 7.60
N LEU A 222 12.04 -11.03 8.45
CA LEU A 222 11.30 -11.50 9.61
C LEU A 222 9.81 -11.24 9.43
N GLU A 223 9.05 -12.34 9.46
CA GLU A 223 7.59 -12.29 9.51
C GLU A 223 7.11 -12.31 10.96
N ASN A 224 6.26 -11.36 11.32
CA ASN A 224 5.69 -11.24 12.64
C ASN A 224 4.16 -11.14 12.56
N LYS A 225 3.46 -11.93 13.37
CA LYS A 225 2.00 -11.83 13.48
C LYS A 225 1.60 -10.61 14.33
N LEU A 226 0.60 -9.86 13.88
CA LEU A 226 0.02 -8.78 14.68
C LEU A 226 -0.76 -9.38 15.86
N LYS A 227 -0.50 -8.88 17.06
CA LYS A 227 -1.25 -9.25 18.26
C LYS A 227 -2.52 -8.40 18.35
N LEU A 228 -3.55 -8.85 17.64
CA LEU A 228 -4.87 -8.24 17.63
C LEU A 228 -5.88 -9.15 18.31
N GLU A 229 -7.04 -8.60 18.68
CA GLU A 229 -8.19 -9.42 19.07
C GLU A 229 -8.60 -10.36 17.93
N ASN A 230 -9.30 -11.45 18.25
CA ASN A 230 -9.75 -12.39 17.24
C ASN A 230 -10.85 -11.74 16.38
N LEU A 231 -10.49 -11.32 15.18
CA LEU A 231 -11.33 -10.58 14.24
C LEU A 231 -11.42 -11.31 12.90
N LEU A 232 -12.58 -11.26 12.27
CA LEU A 232 -12.72 -11.67 10.87
C LEU A 232 -12.35 -10.49 9.97
N ILE A 233 -11.08 -10.42 9.58
CA ILE A 233 -10.56 -9.27 8.82
C ILE A 233 -11.01 -9.37 7.37
N LYS A 234 -11.90 -8.49 6.94
CA LYS A 234 -12.34 -8.37 5.54
C LYS A 234 -11.38 -7.50 4.74
N ASP A 235 -11.05 -6.34 5.28
CA ASP A 235 -10.14 -5.39 4.64
C ASP A 235 -9.35 -4.64 5.71
N PHE A 236 -8.20 -4.06 5.33
CA PHE A 236 -7.43 -3.21 6.21
C PHE A 236 -6.77 -2.05 5.46
N PHE A 237 -6.58 -0.95 6.17
CA PHE A 237 -5.98 0.27 5.64
C PHE A 237 -4.90 0.76 6.60
N VAL A 238 -3.84 1.31 6.03
CA VAL A 238 -2.71 1.81 6.80
C VAL A 238 -2.47 3.27 6.46
N THR A 239 -2.30 4.09 7.49
CA THR A 239 -1.86 5.48 7.37
C THR A 239 -0.51 5.64 8.06
N ASN A 240 0.06 6.84 8.05
CA ASN A 240 1.35 7.11 8.69
C ASN A 240 1.39 6.79 10.20
N GLN A 241 0.24 6.64 10.85
CA GLN A 241 0.17 6.46 12.31
C GLN A 241 -0.81 5.37 12.75
N SER A 242 -1.64 4.86 11.84
CA SER A 242 -2.76 4.02 12.23
C SER A 242 -2.99 2.86 11.29
N LEU A 243 -3.43 1.76 11.88
CA LEU A 243 -4.02 0.62 11.21
C LEU A 243 -5.54 0.70 11.41
N TYR A 244 -6.28 0.60 10.32
CA TYR A 244 -7.73 0.47 10.33
C TYR A 244 -8.09 -0.92 9.84
N ILE A 245 -9.04 -1.55 10.53
CA ILE A 245 -9.57 -2.88 10.17
C ILE A 245 -11.07 -2.76 9.97
N TYR A 246 -11.54 -3.39 8.91
CA TYR A 246 -12.94 -3.59 8.63
C TYR A 246 -13.27 -5.08 8.77
N ASP A 247 -14.21 -5.42 9.67
CA ASP A 247 -14.62 -6.82 9.97
C ASP A 247 -16.02 -7.18 9.46
N SER A 248 -16.63 -6.35 8.61
CA SER A 248 -17.99 -6.36 8.08
C SER A 248 -19.04 -5.66 8.97
N GLU A 249 -18.85 -5.61 10.26
CA GLU A 249 -19.77 -4.97 11.22
C GLU A 249 -19.15 -3.72 11.82
N HIS A 250 -17.83 -3.74 12.01
CA HIS A 250 -17.13 -2.67 12.71
C HIS A 250 -16.00 -2.09 11.87
N PHE A 251 -15.73 -0.84 12.14
CA PHE A 251 -14.54 -0.13 11.72
C PHE A 251 -13.67 0.14 12.96
N ILE A 252 -12.48 -0.46 12.97
CA ILE A 252 -11.62 -0.53 14.15
C ILE A 252 -10.33 0.21 13.85
N LYS A 253 -9.91 1.10 14.75
CA LYS A 253 -8.67 1.86 14.63
C LYS A 253 -7.67 1.46 15.70
N TYR A 254 -6.47 1.14 15.27
CA TYR A 254 -5.29 0.97 16.13
C TYR A 254 -4.26 2.05 15.81
N GLN A 255 -3.62 2.60 16.83
CA GLN A 255 -2.41 3.38 16.68
C GLN A 255 -1.22 2.44 16.54
N ILE A 256 -0.35 2.70 15.56
CA ILE A 256 0.88 1.94 15.35
C ILE A 256 2.02 2.67 16.05
N GLN A 257 2.81 1.94 16.83
CA GLN A 257 4.00 2.43 17.50
C GLN A 257 5.18 1.52 17.15
N LYS A 258 6.33 2.12 16.88
CA LYS A 258 7.58 1.39 16.68
C LYS A 258 8.31 1.34 18.01
N LYS A 259 8.69 0.14 18.45
CA LYS A 259 9.61 -0.08 19.59
C LYS A 259 11.05 0.06 19.16
#